data_45d4e4499ec507d85f525d7e47b9cd79
#
_entry.id   45d4e4499ec507d85f525d7e47b9cd79
#
_cell.length_a   1.000
_cell.length_b   1.000
_cell.length_c   1.000
_cell.angle_alpha   90.00
_cell.angle_beta   90.00
_cell.angle_gamma   90.00
#
_symmetry.space_group_name_H-M   'P 1'
#
loop_
_entity.id
_entity.type
_entity.pdbx_description
1 polymer ?
#
loop_
_entity_poly.entity_id
_entity_poly.type
_entity_poly.pdbx_seq_one_letter_code
_entity_poly.pdbx_strand_id
1 'polypeptide(L)'
;MNGGWIDLQVNGYAGVDFNAPGLTVEAVKAVTERLAADGTAGYLPTLVTGDPEMLLATIRTVVAARRTYAVCERNILGFFLEGPFISDRPGAVGTHPVEWVRAPDLTLFHRFQDAAEGSIRLVNVAAEVPGMPAFVKALSSEGVAVSLGHSLATSPADVEPCLAAGAKAFTHLGNGIPNEVNRHDNIVYTALVEDRASVMFIPDGHHLPDTMLKLYCRAVP
;
A
#
# COMPACT_ATOMS: atom_id res chain seq x y z
N MET A 1 20.30 5.03 -14.88
CA MET A 1 19.40 5.44 -13.78
C MET A 1 20.31 6.14 -12.77
N ASN A 2 20.08 7.40 -12.51
CA ASN A 2 20.76 8.08 -11.40
C ASN A 2 20.28 7.37 -10.12
N GLY A 3 21.23 6.91 -9.30
CA GLY A 3 20.90 6.20 -8.06
C GLY A 3 20.01 7.08 -7.17
N GLY A 4 18.84 6.58 -6.81
CA GLY A 4 17.86 7.22 -5.93
C GLY A 4 16.95 6.18 -5.31
N TRP A 5 16.17 6.59 -4.32
CA TRP A 5 15.21 5.72 -3.64
C TRP A 5 13.97 5.46 -4.50
N ILE A 6 13.37 4.29 -4.35
CA ILE A 6 12.01 4.00 -4.83
C ILE A 6 11.12 3.97 -3.60
N ASP A 7 10.10 4.84 -3.59
CA ASP A 7 9.12 4.89 -2.51
C ASP A 7 7.83 4.16 -2.94
N LEU A 8 7.51 3.08 -2.25
CA LEU A 8 6.35 2.25 -2.58
C LEU A 8 5.04 2.78 -2.00
N GLN A 9 5.09 3.79 -1.10
CA GLN A 9 3.89 4.31 -0.43
C GLN A 9 3.98 5.81 -0.21
N VAL A 10 3.41 6.58 -1.14
CA VAL A 10 3.33 8.04 -1.06
C VAL A 10 1.87 8.48 -1.05
N ASN A 11 1.31 8.67 0.15
CA ASN A 11 -0.06 9.17 0.35
C ASN A 11 -0.17 10.67 0.02
N GLY A 12 0.93 11.41 0.19
CA GLY A 12 1.10 12.81 -0.15
C GLY A 12 2.49 13.30 0.17
N TYR A 13 2.88 14.45 -0.41
CA TYR A 13 4.19 15.05 -0.17
C TYR A 13 4.19 16.54 -0.43
N ALA A 14 4.95 17.32 0.34
CA ALA A 14 5.13 18.76 0.17
C ALA A 14 3.80 19.55 0.05
N GLY A 15 2.79 19.16 0.84
CA GLY A 15 1.49 19.82 0.88
C GLY A 15 0.49 19.35 -0.18
N VAL A 16 0.85 18.39 -1.01
CA VAL A 16 -0.08 17.71 -1.93
C VAL A 16 -0.49 16.37 -1.33
N ASP A 17 -1.79 16.12 -1.21
CA ASP A 17 -2.38 14.87 -0.76
C ASP A 17 -3.09 14.19 -1.93
N PHE A 18 -2.71 12.96 -2.25
CA PHE A 18 -3.34 12.17 -3.31
C PHE A 18 -4.76 11.72 -2.95
N ASN A 19 -5.13 11.80 -1.68
CA ASN A 19 -6.43 11.38 -1.18
C ASN A 19 -7.39 12.55 -0.89
N ALA A 20 -6.95 13.79 -1.12
CA ALA A 20 -7.79 14.96 -0.99
C ALA A 20 -8.62 15.20 -2.26
N PRO A 21 -9.86 15.72 -2.13
CA PRO A 21 -10.66 16.10 -3.29
C PRO A 21 -9.99 17.26 -4.06
N GLY A 22 -10.17 17.28 -5.37
CA GLY A 22 -9.68 18.39 -6.20
C GLY A 22 -8.21 18.33 -6.59
N LEU A 23 -7.57 17.15 -6.49
CA LEU A 23 -6.23 16.95 -7.04
C LEU A 23 -6.16 17.38 -8.51
N THR A 24 -5.14 18.15 -8.87
CA THR A 24 -4.93 18.63 -10.24
C THR A 24 -3.68 18.01 -10.88
N VAL A 25 -3.64 18.03 -12.19
CA VAL A 25 -2.51 17.51 -12.98
C VAL A 25 -1.22 18.28 -12.64
N GLU A 26 -1.33 19.59 -12.39
CA GLU A 26 -0.23 20.46 -11.99
C GLU A 26 0.28 20.14 -10.57
N ALA A 27 -0.63 19.82 -9.66
CA ALA A 27 -0.25 19.38 -8.29
C ALA A 27 0.52 18.06 -8.34
N VAL A 28 0.08 17.10 -9.15
CA VAL A 28 0.81 15.83 -9.36
C VAL A 28 2.20 16.09 -9.95
N LYS A 29 2.33 17.00 -10.92
CA LYS A 29 3.64 17.39 -11.44
C LYS A 29 4.52 17.99 -10.35
N ALA A 30 4.01 18.96 -9.60
CA ALA A 30 4.78 19.66 -8.56
C ALA A 30 5.30 18.71 -7.47
N VAL A 31 4.47 17.78 -6.99
CA VAL A 31 4.90 16.77 -6.00
C VAL A 31 5.94 15.82 -6.59
N THR A 32 5.78 15.42 -7.86
CA THR A 32 6.75 14.54 -8.54
C THR A 32 8.11 15.21 -8.69
N GLU A 33 8.13 16.48 -9.09
CA GLU A 33 9.37 17.26 -9.21
C GLU A 33 10.06 17.42 -7.85
N ARG A 34 9.28 17.63 -6.79
CA ARG A 34 9.81 17.77 -5.43
C ARG A 34 10.38 16.44 -4.91
N LEU A 35 9.67 15.32 -5.07
CA LEU A 35 10.19 13.99 -4.72
C LEU A 35 11.48 13.68 -5.46
N ALA A 36 11.53 13.98 -6.76
CA ALA A 36 12.75 13.77 -7.55
C ALA A 36 13.93 14.64 -7.08
N ALA A 37 13.67 15.90 -6.70
CA ALA A 37 14.69 16.79 -6.14
C ALA A 37 15.22 16.32 -4.79
N ASP A 38 14.37 15.68 -3.99
CA ASP A 38 14.72 15.11 -2.68
C ASP A 38 15.32 13.68 -2.77
N GLY A 39 15.58 13.17 -3.99
CA GLY A 39 16.31 11.93 -4.23
C GLY A 39 15.44 10.69 -4.50
N THR A 40 14.13 10.85 -4.67
CA THR A 40 13.23 9.76 -5.04
C THR A 40 13.25 9.54 -6.55
N ALA A 41 13.81 8.42 -7.00
CA ALA A 41 13.92 8.07 -8.42
C ALA A 41 12.61 7.54 -9.00
N GLY A 42 11.73 7.00 -8.16
CA GLY A 42 10.42 6.51 -8.55
C GLY A 42 9.52 6.30 -7.35
N TYR A 43 8.21 6.36 -7.55
CA TYR A 43 7.26 6.18 -6.45
C TYR A 43 5.90 5.65 -6.92
N LEU A 44 5.11 5.16 -5.97
CA LEU A 44 3.72 4.79 -6.15
C LEU A 44 2.82 5.79 -5.40
N PRO A 45 2.07 6.68 -6.11
CA PRO A 45 0.95 7.38 -5.49
C PRO A 45 0.05 6.37 -4.80
N THR A 46 -0.23 6.60 -3.51
CA THR A 46 -0.96 5.66 -2.67
C THR A 46 -2.34 6.19 -2.37
N LEU A 47 -3.34 5.41 -2.74
CA LEU A 47 -4.75 5.69 -2.53
C LEU A 47 -5.24 4.87 -1.35
N VAL A 48 -5.70 5.55 -0.30
CA VAL A 48 -6.29 4.92 0.87
C VAL A 48 -7.77 4.61 0.63
N THR A 49 -8.36 3.82 1.51
CA THR A 49 -9.82 3.56 1.51
C THR A 49 -10.62 4.87 1.43
N GLY A 50 -11.55 4.94 0.50
CA GLY A 50 -12.39 6.14 0.30
C GLY A 50 -13.54 5.89 -0.67
N ASP A 51 -14.29 6.95 -0.99
CA ASP A 51 -15.34 6.90 -2.00
C ASP A 51 -14.77 6.41 -3.34
N PRO A 52 -15.31 5.31 -3.93
CA PRO A 52 -14.81 4.78 -5.19
C PRO A 52 -14.79 5.79 -6.34
N GLU A 53 -15.76 6.71 -6.42
CA GLU A 53 -15.78 7.70 -7.51
C GLU A 53 -14.70 8.78 -7.30
N MET A 54 -14.42 9.15 -6.06
CA MET A 54 -13.31 10.03 -5.74
C MET A 54 -11.96 9.36 -6.08
N LEU A 55 -11.78 8.10 -5.72
CA LEU A 55 -10.55 7.35 -6.06
C LEU A 55 -10.38 7.23 -7.58
N LEU A 56 -11.45 6.94 -8.32
CA LEU A 56 -11.42 6.91 -9.79
C LEU A 56 -11.03 8.28 -10.40
N ALA A 57 -11.54 9.37 -9.83
CA ALA A 57 -11.17 10.73 -10.29
C ALA A 57 -9.68 11.00 -10.04
N THR A 58 -9.16 10.65 -8.86
CA THR A 58 -7.73 10.77 -8.53
C THR A 58 -6.86 9.94 -9.47
N ILE A 59 -7.21 8.67 -9.70
CA ILE A 59 -6.49 7.78 -10.63
C ILE A 59 -6.40 8.43 -12.01
N ARG A 60 -7.53 8.89 -12.56
CA ARG A 60 -7.56 9.55 -13.88
C ARG A 60 -6.70 10.82 -13.92
N THR A 61 -6.67 11.61 -12.85
CA THR A 61 -5.83 12.81 -12.75
C THR A 61 -4.34 12.46 -12.79
N VAL A 62 -3.92 11.44 -12.03
CA VAL A 62 -2.52 10.97 -12.04
C VAL A 62 -2.15 10.38 -13.41
N VAL A 63 -3.02 9.61 -14.05
CA VAL A 63 -2.82 9.10 -15.42
C VAL A 63 -2.66 10.25 -16.40
N ALA A 64 -3.51 11.28 -16.30
CA ALA A 64 -3.39 12.48 -17.14
C ALA A 64 -2.06 13.21 -16.91
N ALA A 65 -1.59 13.31 -15.66
CA ALA A 65 -0.30 13.90 -15.35
C ALA A 65 0.87 13.11 -15.98
N ARG A 66 0.83 11.78 -15.92
CA ARG A 66 1.84 10.91 -16.56
C ARG A 66 1.88 11.12 -18.08
N ARG A 67 0.73 11.29 -18.72
CA ARG A 67 0.64 11.54 -20.16
C ARG A 67 1.11 12.95 -20.56
N THR A 68 0.95 13.92 -19.66
CA THR A 68 1.24 15.33 -19.93
C THR A 68 2.69 15.70 -19.64
N TYR A 69 3.28 15.15 -18.59
CA TYR A 69 4.58 15.57 -18.09
C TYR A 69 5.59 14.42 -18.06
N ALA A 70 6.68 14.58 -18.78
CA ALA A 70 7.76 13.57 -18.84
C ALA A 70 8.36 13.20 -17.47
N VAL A 71 8.36 14.12 -16.49
CA VAL A 71 8.79 13.83 -15.11
C VAL A 71 7.82 12.88 -14.44
N CYS A 72 6.51 13.04 -14.61
CA CYS A 72 5.51 12.13 -14.07
C CYS A 72 5.57 10.76 -14.74
N GLU A 73 5.74 10.70 -16.06
CA GLU A 73 5.89 9.45 -16.80
C GLU A 73 7.07 8.62 -16.28
N ARG A 74 8.22 9.27 -16.03
CA ARG A 74 9.44 8.57 -15.55
C ARG A 74 9.39 8.14 -14.10
N ASN A 75 8.78 8.96 -13.22
CA ASN A 75 8.90 8.79 -11.78
C ASN A 75 7.68 8.12 -11.13
N ILE A 76 6.50 8.18 -11.76
CA ILE A 76 5.30 7.47 -11.27
C ILE A 76 5.32 6.06 -11.86
N LEU A 77 5.69 5.09 -11.04
CA LEU A 77 5.88 3.69 -11.47
C LEU A 77 4.57 2.89 -11.56
N GLY A 78 3.49 3.42 -11.04
CA GLY A 78 2.16 2.82 -10.97
C GLY A 78 1.43 3.35 -9.76
N PHE A 79 0.45 2.59 -9.26
CA PHE A 79 -0.33 2.93 -8.06
C PHE A 79 -0.19 1.87 -6.98
N PHE A 80 -0.31 2.31 -5.74
CA PHE A 80 -0.57 1.45 -4.60
C PHE A 80 -1.99 1.71 -4.07
N LEU A 81 -2.81 0.67 -3.95
CA LEU A 81 -4.10 0.74 -3.27
C LEU A 81 -3.96 0.23 -1.83
N GLU A 82 -3.99 1.12 -0.87
CA GLU A 82 -3.99 0.80 0.56
C GLU A 82 -5.45 0.64 1.04
N GLY A 83 -6.03 -0.47 0.73
CA GLY A 83 -7.48 -0.72 0.85
C GLY A 83 -8.19 -0.57 -0.51
N PRO A 84 -9.53 -0.65 -0.53
CA PRO A 84 -10.48 -0.74 0.58
C PRO A 84 -10.66 -2.16 1.17
N PHE A 85 -9.92 -3.15 0.73
CA PHE A 85 -10.07 -4.57 1.08
C PHE A 85 -9.32 -4.92 2.38
N ILE A 86 -9.53 -4.12 3.41
CA ILE A 86 -8.87 -4.20 4.73
C ILE A 86 -9.85 -4.59 5.83
N SER A 87 -9.36 -4.76 7.05
CA SER A 87 -10.22 -5.00 8.22
C SER A 87 -10.97 -3.73 8.62
N ASP A 88 -12.25 -3.86 8.93
CA ASP A 88 -13.09 -2.79 9.50
C ASP A 88 -12.98 -2.71 11.02
N ARG A 89 -12.16 -3.58 11.64
CA ARG A 89 -12.10 -3.74 13.09
C ARG A 89 -11.17 -2.72 13.74
N PRO A 90 -11.51 -2.27 14.96
CA PRO A 90 -10.65 -1.40 15.75
C PRO A 90 -9.22 -1.96 15.89
N GLY A 91 -8.23 -1.08 15.78
CA GLY A 91 -6.81 -1.43 15.82
C GLY A 91 -6.22 -1.76 14.44
N ALA A 92 -6.97 -2.40 13.56
CA ALA A 92 -6.54 -2.69 12.19
C ALA A 92 -6.96 -1.59 11.21
N VAL A 93 -8.19 -1.11 11.27
CA VAL A 93 -8.70 -0.09 10.33
C VAL A 93 -7.91 1.22 10.37
N GLY A 94 -7.29 1.56 11.52
CA GLY A 94 -6.52 2.79 11.66
C GLY A 94 -7.36 4.04 11.40
N THR A 95 -6.87 4.91 10.53
CA THR A 95 -7.54 6.15 10.13
C THR A 95 -8.42 6.02 8.88
N HIS A 96 -8.53 4.81 8.32
CA HIS A 96 -9.38 4.59 7.14
C HIS A 96 -10.87 4.77 7.49
N PRO A 97 -11.67 5.43 6.64
CA PRO A 97 -13.11 5.60 6.86
C PRO A 97 -13.83 4.25 6.71
N VAL A 98 -14.38 3.76 7.82
CA VAL A 98 -14.99 2.41 7.93
C VAL A 98 -16.11 2.20 6.92
N GLU A 99 -16.88 3.23 6.63
CA GLU A 99 -18.00 3.18 5.68
C GLU A 99 -17.58 2.81 4.24
N TRP A 100 -16.30 3.00 3.92
CA TRP A 100 -15.75 2.67 2.61
C TRP A 100 -14.93 1.37 2.59
N VAL A 101 -14.72 0.74 3.73
CA VAL A 101 -14.10 -0.60 3.78
C VAL A 101 -15.00 -1.62 3.08
N ARG A 102 -14.39 -2.53 2.33
CA ARG A 102 -15.09 -3.53 1.50
C ARG A 102 -14.52 -4.93 1.70
N ALA A 103 -15.40 -5.92 1.59
CA ALA A 103 -14.97 -7.28 1.33
C ALA A 103 -14.26 -7.37 -0.03
N PRO A 104 -13.46 -8.42 -0.28
CA PRO A 104 -12.84 -8.66 -1.59
C PRO A 104 -13.83 -8.54 -2.75
N ASP A 105 -13.55 -7.63 -3.69
CA ASP A 105 -14.40 -7.32 -4.83
C ASP A 105 -13.53 -7.10 -6.09
N LEU A 106 -13.45 -8.12 -6.94
CA LEU A 106 -12.71 -8.05 -8.20
C LEU A 106 -13.34 -7.06 -9.18
N THR A 107 -14.66 -6.87 -9.15
CA THR A 107 -15.33 -5.92 -10.03
C THR A 107 -14.91 -4.49 -9.70
N LEU A 108 -14.88 -4.15 -8.43
CA LEU A 108 -14.39 -2.84 -7.98
C LEU A 108 -12.90 -2.67 -8.28
N PHE A 109 -12.08 -3.69 -8.02
CA PHE A 109 -10.66 -3.65 -8.35
C PHE A 109 -10.43 -3.40 -9.85
N HIS A 110 -11.13 -4.13 -10.72
CA HIS A 110 -10.98 -3.96 -12.18
C HIS A 110 -11.41 -2.57 -12.64
N ARG A 111 -12.43 -1.95 -12.04
CA ARG A 111 -12.78 -0.55 -12.33
C ARG A 111 -11.61 0.40 -12.03
N PHE A 112 -10.90 0.19 -10.92
CA PHE A 112 -9.71 0.98 -10.60
C PHE A 112 -8.56 0.66 -11.55
N GLN A 113 -8.32 -0.62 -11.85
CA GLN A 113 -7.26 -1.06 -12.75
C GLN A 113 -7.45 -0.53 -14.17
N ASP A 114 -8.69 -0.51 -14.67
CA ASP A 114 -9.02 0.06 -15.98
C ASP A 114 -8.77 1.58 -16.00
N ALA A 115 -9.21 2.29 -14.96
CA ALA A 115 -8.94 3.74 -14.84
C ALA A 115 -7.45 4.05 -14.73
N ALA A 116 -6.68 3.16 -14.12
CA ALA A 116 -5.23 3.24 -13.98
C ALA A 116 -4.47 2.73 -15.23
N GLU A 117 -5.17 2.32 -16.28
CA GLU A 117 -4.59 1.75 -17.51
C GLU A 117 -3.65 0.56 -17.23
N GLY A 118 -4.07 -0.33 -16.33
CA GLY A 118 -3.30 -1.51 -15.93
C GLY A 118 -2.08 -1.19 -15.04
N SER A 119 -2.00 0.00 -14.46
CA SER A 119 -0.81 0.41 -13.71
C SER A 119 -0.95 0.36 -12.18
N ILE A 120 -2.00 -0.25 -11.63
CA ILE A 120 -1.98 -0.63 -10.21
C ILE A 120 -0.97 -1.76 -10.04
N ARG A 121 0.05 -1.53 -9.23
CA ARG A 121 1.19 -2.45 -9.02
C ARG A 121 1.15 -3.16 -7.69
N LEU A 122 0.54 -2.53 -6.69
CA LEU A 122 0.50 -3.02 -5.33
C LEU A 122 -0.90 -2.81 -4.74
N VAL A 123 -1.40 -3.82 -4.02
CA VAL A 123 -2.67 -3.75 -3.28
C VAL A 123 -2.45 -4.27 -1.88
N ASN A 124 -2.83 -3.50 -0.86
CA ASN A 124 -2.84 -3.95 0.53
C ASN A 124 -4.18 -4.56 0.91
N VAL A 125 -4.13 -5.70 1.59
CA VAL A 125 -5.31 -6.44 2.03
C VAL A 125 -5.16 -6.96 3.47
N ALA A 126 -6.29 -7.19 4.15
CA ALA A 126 -6.32 -7.84 5.45
C ALA A 126 -6.50 -9.36 5.28
N ALA A 127 -5.54 -10.13 5.81
CA ALA A 127 -5.48 -11.58 5.57
C ALA A 127 -6.69 -12.36 6.13
N GLU A 128 -7.27 -11.89 7.26
CA GLU A 128 -8.38 -12.56 7.95
C GLU A 128 -9.75 -12.32 7.32
N VAL A 129 -9.87 -11.40 6.36
CA VAL A 129 -11.16 -11.09 5.72
C VAL A 129 -11.62 -12.29 4.87
N PRO A 130 -12.86 -12.75 5.04
CA PRO A 130 -13.38 -13.89 4.29
C PRO A 130 -13.25 -13.71 2.79
N GLY A 131 -12.76 -14.75 2.09
CA GLY A 131 -12.56 -14.74 0.64
C GLY A 131 -11.22 -14.12 0.19
N MET A 132 -10.43 -13.58 1.09
CA MET A 132 -9.18 -12.90 0.77
C MET A 132 -8.16 -13.78 0.02
N PRO A 133 -7.93 -15.06 0.37
CA PRO A 133 -6.97 -15.88 -0.37
C PRO A 133 -7.33 -16.04 -1.86
N ALA A 134 -8.63 -16.17 -2.19
CA ALA A 134 -9.07 -16.25 -3.57
C ALA A 134 -8.85 -14.92 -4.33
N PHE A 135 -9.09 -13.80 -3.67
CA PHE A 135 -8.83 -12.46 -4.20
C PHE A 135 -7.33 -12.25 -4.44
N VAL A 136 -6.48 -12.57 -3.46
CA VAL A 136 -5.01 -12.51 -3.60
C VAL A 136 -4.54 -13.33 -4.78
N LYS A 137 -5.05 -14.56 -4.93
CA LYS A 137 -4.70 -15.42 -6.07
C LYS A 137 -5.08 -14.78 -7.41
N ALA A 138 -6.25 -14.18 -7.51
CA ALA A 138 -6.67 -13.49 -8.74
C ALA A 138 -5.74 -12.32 -9.06
N LEU A 139 -5.50 -11.40 -8.11
CA LEU A 139 -4.60 -10.25 -8.30
C LEU A 139 -3.18 -10.70 -8.69
N SER A 140 -2.64 -11.69 -7.99
CA SER A 140 -1.29 -12.22 -8.27
C SER A 140 -1.20 -12.83 -9.67
N SER A 141 -2.25 -13.50 -10.15
CA SER A 141 -2.30 -14.07 -11.52
C SER A 141 -2.35 -12.99 -12.60
N GLU A 142 -2.83 -11.81 -12.27
CA GLU A 142 -2.84 -10.61 -13.13
C GLU A 142 -1.55 -9.79 -13.05
N GLY A 143 -0.55 -10.25 -12.28
CA GLY A 143 0.74 -9.58 -12.12
C GLY A 143 0.74 -8.41 -11.14
N VAL A 144 -0.29 -8.30 -10.31
CA VAL A 144 -0.39 -7.31 -9.24
C VAL A 144 0.22 -7.89 -7.97
N ALA A 145 1.17 -7.16 -7.37
CA ALA A 145 1.72 -7.52 -6.08
C ALA A 145 0.69 -7.28 -4.98
N VAL A 146 0.61 -8.20 -4.02
CA VAL A 146 -0.27 -8.07 -2.86
C VAL A 146 0.55 -8.02 -1.58
N SER A 147 0.25 -7.05 -0.73
CA SER A 147 0.79 -6.93 0.62
C SER A 147 -0.28 -7.15 1.69
N LEU A 148 0.14 -7.58 2.86
CA LEU A 148 -0.72 -7.81 4.02
C LEU A 148 -0.52 -6.68 5.03
N GLY A 149 -1.60 -6.03 5.44
CA GLY A 149 -1.60 -4.95 6.41
C GLY A 149 -3.02 -4.47 6.71
N HIS A 150 -3.18 -3.62 7.71
CA HIS A 150 -4.50 -3.25 8.21
C HIS A 150 -5.34 -4.49 8.54
N SER A 151 -4.75 -5.41 9.31
CA SER A 151 -5.21 -6.77 9.50
C SER A 151 -5.16 -7.14 10.98
N LEU A 152 -6.10 -7.94 11.43
CA LEU A 152 -6.09 -8.58 12.77
C LEU A 152 -5.38 -9.94 12.76
N ALA A 153 -4.82 -10.37 11.65
CA ALA A 153 -4.03 -11.59 11.62
C ALA A 153 -2.87 -11.48 12.61
N THR A 154 -2.75 -12.46 13.49
CA THR A 154 -1.76 -12.44 14.57
C THR A 154 -0.73 -13.56 14.46
N SER A 155 -1.08 -14.63 13.80
CA SER A 155 -0.26 -15.85 13.74
C SER A 155 0.15 -16.20 12.30
N PRO A 156 1.19 -17.05 12.14
CA PRO A 156 1.53 -17.62 10.84
C PRO A 156 0.34 -18.31 10.16
N ALA A 157 -0.54 -18.98 10.92
CA ALA A 157 -1.70 -19.67 10.38
C ALA A 157 -2.73 -18.72 9.75
N ASP A 158 -2.84 -17.49 10.26
CA ASP A 158 -3.78 -16.50 9.75
C ASP A 158 -3.33 -15.95 8.38
N VAL A 159 -2.03 -15.80 8.17
CA VAL A 159 -1.47 -15.22 6.94
C VAL A 159 -1.14 -16.27 5.88
N GLU A 160 -0.92 -17.53 6.29
CA GLU A 160 -0.50 -18.60 5.38
C GLU A 160 -1.41 -18.78 4.15
N PRO A 161 -2.75 -18.73 4.24
CA PRO A 161 -3.59 -18.86 3.06
C PRO A 161 -3.35 -17.76 2.00
N CYS A 162 -3.06 -16.52 2.46
CA CYS A 162 -2.76 -15.41 1.55
C CYS A 162 -1.33 -15.50 1.00
N LEU A 163 -0.35 -15.92 1.79
CA LEU A 163 1.02 -16.17 1.32
C LEU A 163 1.06 -17.29 0.28
N ALA A 164 0.37 -18.40 0.53
CA ALA A 164 0.23 -19.50 -0.42
C ALA A 164 -0.50 -19.08 -1.71
N ALA A 165 -1.42 -18.11 -1.61
CA ALA A 165 -2.12 -17.53 -2.75
C ALA A 165 -1.29 -16.52 -3.56
N GLY A 166 -0.12 -16.09 -3.05
CA GLY A 166 0.80 -15.24 -3.77
C GLY A 166 1.05 -13.85 -3.17
N ALA A 167 0.61 -13.56 -1.94
CA ALA A 167 1.00 -12.35 -1.23
C ALA A 167 2.53 -12.29 -1.09
N LYS A 168 3.14 -11.10 -1.26
CA LYS A 168 4.58 -10.91 -1.40
C LYS A 168 5.18 -9.87 -0.44
N ALA A 169 4.36 -9.20 0.35
CA ALA A 169 4.85 -8.19 1.29
C ALA A 169 3.96 -8.06 2.52
N PHE A 170 4.51 -7.43 3.55
CA PHE A 170 3.78 -6.90 4.69
C PHE A 170 3.88 -5.38 4.66
N THR A 171 2.74 -4.70 4.63
CA THR A 171 2.67 -3.23 4.56
C THR A 171 3.00 -2.61 5.91
N HIS A 172 3.86 -1.58 5.90
CA HIS A 172 4.23 -0.73 7.05
C HIS A 172 4.19 -1.47 8.41
N LEU A 173 4.97 -2.55 8.51
CA LEU A 173 4.99 -3.45 9.65
C LEU A 173 5.11 -2.70 10.98
N GLY A 174 4.24 -3.04 11.93
CA GLY A 174 4.10 -2.33 13.20
C GLY A 174 3.02 -1.24 13.19
N ASN A 175 2.44 -0.92 12.03
CA ASN A 175 1.30 0.00 11.89
C ASN A 175 0.07 -0.76 11.36
N GLY A 176 -1.14 -0.20 11.55
CA GLY A 176 -2.38 -0.85 11.13
C GLY A 176 -2.64 -2.21 11.81
N ILE A 177 -2.18 -2.36 13.06
CA ILE A 177 -2.39 -3.52 13.92
C ILE A 177 -2.87 -3.03 15.30
N PRO A 178 -3.49 -3.90 16.13
CA PRO A 178 -3.86 -3.54 17.51
C PRO A 178 -2.63 -3.12 18.34
N ASN A 179 -2.83 -2.14 19.23
CA ASN A 179 -1.78 -1.70 20.17
C ASN A 179 -1.33 -2.82 21.13
N GLU A 180 -2.23 -3.75 21.45
CA GLU A 180 -1.94 -4.90 22.29
C GLU A 180 -1.97 -6.16 21.44
N VAL A 181 -0.85 -6.88 21.43
CA VAL A 181 -0.69 -8.13 20.70
C VAL A 181 -0.16 -9.23 21.64
N ASN A 182 -0.34 -10.49 21.28
CA ASN A 182 0.26 -11.59 22.02
C ASN A 182 1.78 -11.46 22.02
N ARG A 183 2.42 -11.58 23.19
CA ARG A 183 3.87 -11.40 23.34
C ARG A 183 4.71 -12.41 22.58
N HIS A 184 4.20 -13.58 22.26
CA HIS A 184 4.92 -14.67 21.63
C HIS A 184 4.42 -15.01 20.23
N ASP A 185 3.15 -14.73 19.94
CA ASP A 185 2.51 -15.06 18.68
C ASP A 185 1.82 -13.79 18.12
N ASN A 186 2.51 -13.09 17.24
CA ASN A 186 2.02 -11.85 16.64
C ASN A 186 2.60 -11.64 15.25
N ILE A 187 1.90 -10.80 14.48
CA ILE A 187 2.22 -10.55 13.08
C ILE A 187 3.62 -9.95 12.87
N VAL A 188 4.16 -9.20 13.84
CA VAL A 188 5.50 -8.60 13.70
C VAL A 188 6.55 -9.70 13.63
N TYR A 189 6.51 -10.66 14.53
CA TYR A 189 7.46 -11.79 14.51
C TYR A 189 7.24 -12.68 13.29
N THR A 190 5.97 -12.93 12.92
CA THR A 190 5.63 -13.69 11.73
C THR A 190 6.25 -13.06 10.48
N ALA A 191 6.06 -11.75 10.29
CA ALA A 191 6.58 -11.05 9.13
C ALA A 191 8.11 -11.00 9.07
N LEU A 192 8.78 -10.85 10.22
CA LEU A 192 10.24 -10.75 10.28
C LEU A 192 10.97 -12.06 9.97
N VAL A 193 10.29 -13.21 10.05
CA VAL A 193 10.87 -14.54 9.77
C VAL A 193 10.31 -15.19 8.50
N GLU A 194 9.43 -14.49 7.77
CA GLU A 194 8.80 -15.01 6.57
C GLU A 194 9.67 -14.72 5.33
N ASP A 195 10.33 -15.75 4.81
CA ASP A 195 11.28 -15.62 3.67
C ASP A 195 10.58 -15.38 2.32
N ARG A 196 9.27 -15.65 2.20
CA ARG A 196 8.51 -15.51 0.95
C ARG A 196 8.00 -14.10 0.69
N ALA A 197 8.05 -13.23 1.69
CA ALA A 197 7.46 -11.89 1.63
C ALA A 197 8.42 -10.82 2.15
N SER A 198 8.45 -9.70 1.48
CA SER A 198 9.22 -8.52 1.90
C SER A 198 8.50 -7.75 3.01
N VAL A 199 9.25 -7.07 3.86
CA VAL A 199 8.71 -6.19 4.89
C VAL A 199 8.84 -4.74 4.45
N MET A 200 7.74 -3.99 4.46
CA MET A 200 7.71 -2.55 4.27
C MET A 200 7.60 -1.87 5.63
N PHE A 201 8.27 -0.74 5.82
CA PHE A 201 8.17 0.05 7.05
C PHE A 201 8.35 1.55 6.77
N ILE A 202 7.89 2.40 7.68
CA ILE A 202 7.92 3.86 7.56
C ILE A 202 9.04 4.40 8.47
N PRO A 203 10.21 4.80 7.90
CA PRO A 203 11.38 5.21 8.68
C PRO A 203 11.44 6.72 8.94
N ASP A 204 10.30 7.39 9.12
CA ASP A 204 10.21 8.85 9.26
C ASP A 204 10.52 9.37 10.66
N GLY A 205 10.81 8.48 11.62
CA GLY A 205 11.05 8.83 13.01
C GLY A 205 9.80 9.12 13.84
N HIS A 206 8.61 9.00 13.27
CA HIS A 206 7.32 9.23 13.94
C HIS A 206 6.49 7.95 14.08
N HIS A 207 6.45 7.12 13.03
CA HIS A 207 5.65 5.88 13.01
C HIS A 207 6.29 4.75 13.80
N LEU A 208 7.61 4.63 13.74
CA LEU A 208 8.36 3.58 14.44
C LEU A 208 9.51 4.17 15.25
N PRO A 209 9.73 3.68 16.48
CA PRO A 209 10.91 4.07 17.25
C PRO A 209 12.18 3.45 16.64
N ASP A 210 13.31 4.12 16.80
CA ASP A 210 14.63 3.69 16.30
C ASP A 210 14.99 2.25 16.65
N THR A 211 14.55 1.78 17.82
CA THR A 211 14.81 0.39 18.28
C THR A 211 14.12 -0.64 17.39
N MET A 212 12.89 -0.35 16.94
CA MET A 212 12.18 -1.23 16.00
C MET A 212 12.82 -1.20 14.61
N LEU A 213 13.17 -0.01 14.10
CA LEU A 213 13.87 0.13 12.82
C LEU A 213 15.20 -0.65 12.83
N LYS A 214 15.97 -0.53 13.91
CA LYS A 214 17.23 -1.32 14.08
C LYS A 214 16.98 -2.83 14.12
N LEU A 215 15.88 -3.27 14.75
CA LEU A 215 15.49 -4.68 14.77
C LEU A 215 15.14 -5.15 13.37
N TYR A 216 14.30 -4.41 12.64
CA TYR A 216 13.87 -4.78 11.30
C TYR A 216 15.06 -4.86 10.34
N CYS A 217 15.95 -3.87 10.32
CA CYS A 217 17.16 -3.88 9.49
C CYS A 217 18.17 -5.01 9.84
N ARG A 218 18.04 -5.64 11.01
CA ARG A 218 18.86 -6.81 11.39
C ARG A 218 18.20 -8.14 11.06
N ALA A 219 16.87 -8.17 11.12
CA ALA A 219 16.10 -9.39 10.92
C ALA A 219 15.81 -9.65 9.43
N VAL A 220 15.66 -8.58 8.65
CA VAL A 220 15.33 -8.67 7.22
C VAL A 220 16.57 -8.24 6.43
N PRO A 221 17.12 -9.12 5.57
CA PRO A 221 18.34 -8.85 4.78
C PRO A 221 18.15 -7.79 3.68
#